data_a0d6ceff07543984f7fdc23463f99f28
#
_entry.id   a0d6ceff07543984f7fdc23463f99f28
#
_cell.length_a   1.000
_cell.length_b   1.000
_cell.length_c   1.000
_cell.angle_alpha   90.00
_cell.angle_beta   90.00
_cell.angle_gamma   90.00
#
_symmetry.space_group_name_H-M   'P 1'
#
loop_
_entity.id
_entity.type
_entity.pdbx_description
1 polymer ?
#
loop_
_entity_poly.entity_id
_entity_poly.type
_entity_poly.pdbx_seq_one_letter_code
_entity_poly.pdbx_strand_id
1 'polypeptide(L)'
;TEKVTEYDKNGNIKKLQRYGQTGASSYGLVDNLTYTYNGNKITRVDDAVTATSYTGGTNFINGASTNNEYTYDANGNLTKDLNKGISNIQYNLLNLPSVVTFSDGSTITYTYTHDGKKLRTVHVIGGVTTTTDYCGNVIYENGTPKRLLTDEGYVDLSTATPTYYYYLKDHQGNNRAVVNASASV
;
A
#
# COMPACT_ATOMS: atom_id res chain seq x y z
N THR A 1 10.16 1.87 17.19
CA THR A 1 9.24 2.28 18.28
C THR A 1 8.33 3.38 17.78
N GLU A 2 7.00 3.27 18.05
CA GLU A 2 6.01 4.28 17.74
C GLU A 2 5.46 4.88 19.04
N LYS A 3 5.18 6.19 19.03
CA LYS A 3 4.64 6.91 20.17
C LYS A 3 3.61 7.93 19.70
N VAL A 4 2.35 7.74 20.07
CA VAL A 4 1.33 8.79 19.93
C VAL A 4 1.52 9.79 21.07
N THR A 5 1.66 11.06 20.73
CA THR A 5 1.94 12.13 21.70
C THR A 5 0.75 13.05 21.95
N GLU A 6 -0.24 13.04 21.05
CA GLU A 6 -1.43 13.87 21.18
C GLU A 6 -2.64 13.24 20.48
N TYR A 7 -3.81 13.30 21.12
CA TYR A 7 -5.11 12.96 20.56
C TYR A 7 -6.04 14.18 20.60
N ASP A 8 -7.03 14.23 19.72
CA ASP A 8 -8.15 15.15 19.85
C ASP A 8 -9.24 14.59 20.79
N LYS A 9 -10.33 15.37 20.98
CA LYS A 9 -11.46 14.95 21.83
C LYS A 9 -12.28 13.79 21.25
N ASN A 10 -12.16 13.50 19.97
CA ASN A 10 -12.82 12.38 19.28
C ASN A 10 -11.96 11.10 19.30
N GLY A 11 -10.74 11.16 19.85
CA GLY A 11 -9.79 10.06 19.86
C GLY A 11 -8.94 9.96 18.59
N ASN A 12 -8.98 10.93 17.66
CA ASN A 12 -8.11 10.95 16.50
C ASN A 12 -6.67 11.28 16.93
N ILE A 13 -5.70 10.59 16.34
CA ILE A 13 -4.27 10.85 16.54
C ILE A 13 -3.91 12.20 15.92
N LYS A 14 -3.49 13.18 16.72
CA LYS A 14 -3.00 14.48 16.25
C LYS A 14 -1.51 14.50 16.02
N LYS A 15 -0.74 13.77 16.83
CA LYS A 15 0.73 13.70 16.68
C LYS A 15 1.25 12.30 16.92
N LEU A 16 2.16 11.85 16.05
CA LEU A 16 2.79 10.56 16.09
C LEU A 16 4.29 10.71 15.85
N GLN A 17 5.10 10.09 16.70
CA GLN A 17 6.54 9.95 16.51
C GLN A 17 6.90 8.50 16.20
N ARG A 18 7.74 8.29 15.19
CA ARG A 18 8.30 6.98 14.88
C ARG A 18 9.83 7.03 14.95
N TYR A 19 10.38 6.04 15.62
CA TYR A 19 11.82 5.85 15.75
C TYR A 19 12.21 4.60 14.99
N GLY A 20 13.22 4.70 14.16
CA GLY A 20 13.74 3.64 13.32
C GLY A 20 15.22 3.77 13.07
N GLN A 21 15.74 2.92 12.20
CA GLN A 21 17.12 2.95 11.79
C GLN A 21 17.37 4.14 10.85
N THR A 22 18.35 4.98 11.19
CA THR A 22 18.76 6.17 10.44
C THR A 22 20.10 6.01 9.73
N GLY A 23 20.80 4.89 9.98
CA GLY A 23 22.08 4.53 9.36
C GLY A 23 22.44 3.09 9.72
N ALA A 24 23.55 2.58 9.22
CA ALA A 24 23.98 1.17 9.40
C ALA A 24 23.97 0.71 10.87
N SER A 25 24.33 1.61 11.81
CA SER A 25 24.40 1.32 13.25
C SER A 25 23.72 2.40 14.09
N SER A 26 22.95 3.30 13.48
CA SER A 26 22.31 4.41 14.19
C SER A 26 20.80 4.30 14.14
N TYR A 27 20.15 4.70 15.25
CA TYR A 27 18.70 4.76 15.40
C TYR A 27 18.31 6.16 15.86
N GLY A 28 17.19 6.65 15.37
CA GLY A 28 16.69 7.99 15.69
C GLY A 28 15.24 8.19 15.29
N LEU A 29 14.80 9.43 15.42
CA LEU A 29 13.47 9.86 15.00
C LEU A 29 13.43 9.87 13.46
N VAL A 30 12.56 9.07 12.88
CA VAL A 30 12.35 8.98 11.41
C VAL A 30 11.12 9.75 10.95
N ASP A 31 10.11 9.90 11.83
CA ASP A 31 8.93 10.72 11.57
C ASP A 31 8.48 11.47 12.83
N ASN A 32 8.02 12.70 12.65
CA ASN A 32 7.36 13.51 13.67
C ASN A 32 6.11 14.14 13.06
N LEU A 33 5.08 13.32 12.94
CA LEU A 33 3.88 13.60 12.17
C LEU A 33 2.90 14.47 12.95
N THR A 34 2.31 15.44 12.25
CA THR A 34 1.17 16.22 12.70
C THR A 34 0.01 16.04 11.75
N TYR A 35 -1.15 15.63 12.26
CA TYR A 35 -2.36 15.35 11.48
C TYR A 35 -3.37 16.50 11.63
N THR A 36 -3.90 16.97 10.51
CA THR A 36 -5.01 17.94 10.45
C THR A 36 -6.26 17.22 9.97
N TYR A 37 -7.39 17.52 10.62
CA TYR A 37 -8.68 16.88 10.37
C TYR A 37 -9.77 17.87 10.00
N ASN A 38 -10.75 17.40 9.23
CA ASN A 38 -12.09 17.99 9.13
C ASN A 38 -13.08 16.94 9.65
N GLY A 39 -13.62 17.16 10.85
CA GLY A 39 -14.30 16.11 11.62
C GLY A 39 -13.34 14.97 11.92
N ASN A 40 -13.65 13.75 11.46
CA ASN A 40 -12.79 12.56 11.62
C ASN A 40 -12.03 12.19 10.33
N LYS A 41 -12.06 13.05 9.30
CA LYS A 41 -11.35 12.84 8.04
C LYS A 41 -10.05 13.63 8.03
N ILE A 42 -8.92 12.94 7.77
CA ILE A 42 -7.60 13.58 7.63
C ILE A 42 -7.62 14.47 6.38
N THR A 43 -7.17 15.71 6.50
CA THR A 43 -7.04 16.64 5.37
C THR A 43 -5.58 16.92 5.02
N ARG A 44 -4.67 16.79 6.02
CA ARG A 44 -3.25 17.03 5.84
C ARG A 44 -2.43 16.25 6.86
N VAL A 45 -1.23 15.84 6.46
CA VAL A 45 -0.22 15.26 7.34
C VAL A 45 1.11 15.97 7.08
N ASP A 46 1.67 16.59 8.10
CA ASP A 46 2.98 17.21 8.05
C ASP A 46 4.00 16.33 8.77
N ASP A 47 5.20 16.19 8.22
CA ASP A 47 6.34 15.62 8.90
C ASP A 47 7.39 16.70 9.18
N ALA A 48 7.76 16.86 10.43
CA ALA A 48 8.81 17.80 10.85
C ALA A 48 10.24 17.22 10.70
N VAL A 49 10.37 15.94 10.34
CA VAL A 49 11.65 15.26 10.13
C VAL A 49 11.93 15.20 8.64
N THR A 50 13.08 15.72 8.23
CA THR A 50 13.57 15.65 6.86
C THR A 50 14.55 14.50 6.63
N ALA A 51 14.90 13.75 7.68
CA ALA A 51 15.81 12.63 7.57
C ALA A 51 15.18 11.47 6.80
N THR A 52 15.91 10.92 5.84
CA THR A 52 15.50 9.69 5.15
C THR A 52 15.73 8.49 6.06
N SER A 53 14.78 7.55 6.08
CA SER A 53 15.01 6.26 6.74
C SER A 53 16.15 5.50 6.05
N TYR A 54 16.91 4.73 6.82
CA TYR A 54 17.90 3.80 6.28
C TYR A 54 17.20 2.73 5.43
N THR A 55 17.94 2.15 4.48
CA THR A 55 17.41 1.19 3.50
C THR A 55 16.47 0.15 4.13
N GLY A 56 15.21 0.10 3.67
CA GLY A 56 14.18 -0.82 4.18
C GLY A 56 13.38 -0.34 5.39
N GLY A 57 13.69 0.85 5.95
CA GLY A 57 12.89 1.45 7.02
C GLY A 57 11.59 2.06 6.53
N THR A 58 10.55 2.03 7.39
CA THR A 58 9.31 2.77 7.15
C THR A 58 9.52 4.25 7.43
N ASN A 59 9.17 5.10 6.47
CA ASN A 59 9.20 6.56 6.58
C ASN A 59 7.95 7.13 5.92
N PHE A 60 7.35 8.16 6.49
CA PHE A 60 6.30 8.91 5.83
C PHE A 60 6.93 9.83 4.79
N ILE A 61 6.46 9.75 3.56
CA ILE A 61 6.91 10.64 2.49
C ILE A 61 5.94 11.82 2.45
N ASN A 62 6.37 12.98 2.95
CA ASN A 62 5.63 14.24 2.85
C ASN A 62 5.77 14.79 1.42
N GLY A 63 5.02 14.20 0.48
CA GLY A 63 5.07 14.51 -0.96
C GLY A 63 4.28 15.76 -1.35
N ALA A 64 3.49 16.32 -0.42
CA ALA A 64 2.66 17.50 -0.65
C ALA A 64 2.73 18.45 0.54
N SER A 65 2.43 19.74 0.31
CA SER A 65 2.40 20.77 1.34
C SER A 65 1.24 21.73 1.07
N THR A 66 0.01 21.19 1.05
CA THR A 66 -1.22 21.95 0.83
C THR A 66 -2.21 21.70 1.95
N ASN A 67 -3.20 22.61 2.11
CA ASN A 67 -4.21 22.45 3.18
C ASN A 67 -5.15 21.25 2.95
N ASN A 68 -5.25 20.72 1.73
CA ASN A 68 -6.13 19.61 1.37
C ASN A 68 -5.34 18.57 0.55
N GLU A 69 -4.46 17.84 1.21
CA GLU A 69 -3.70 16.73 0.62
C GLU A 69 -4.58 15.51 0.37
N TYR A 70 -5.61 15.35 1.21
CA TYR A 70 -6.59 14.28 1.16
C TYR A 70 -7.98 14.86 0.93
N THR A 71 -8.73 14.28 0.00
CA THR A 71 -10.14 14.62 -0.23
C THR A 71 -10.99 13.36 -0.27
N TYR A 72 -12.29 13.52 -0.03
CA TYR A 72 -13.22 12.40 0.11
C TYR A 72 -14.52 12.70 -0.61
N ASP A 73 -15.20 11.65 -1.08
CA ASP A 73 -16.55 11.73 -1.61
C ASP A 73 -17.62 11.82 -0.49
N ALA A 74 -18.88 11.86 -0.89
CA ALA A 74 -20.01 11.91 0.04
C ALA A 74 -20.15 10.64 0.91
N ASN A 75 -19.66 9.50 0.42
CA ASN A 75 -19.67 8.22 1.14
C ASN A 75 -18.48 8.10 2.12
N GLY A 76 -17.51 9.04 2.05
CA GLY A 76 -16.30 9.01 2.87
C GLY A 76 -15.14 8.26 2.24
N ASN A 77 -15.24 7.85 0.97
CA ASN A 77 -14.14 7.22 0.25
C ASN A 77 -13.08 8.27 -0.11
N LEU A 78 -11.81 7.92 0.01
CA LEU A 78 -10.70 8.79 -0.34
C LEU A 78 -10.66 9.02 -1.86
N THR A 79 -10.75 10.27 -2.31
CA THR A 79 -10.71 10.62 -3.73
C THR A 79 -9.37 11.18 -4.19
N LYS A 80 -8.50 11.59 -3.24
CA LYS A 80 -7.17 12.13 -3.51
C LYS A 80 -6.21 11.84 -2.36
N ASP A 81 -4.95 11.54 -2.69
CA ASP A 81 -3.82 11.42 -1.76
C ASP A 81 -2.57 12.00 -2.43
N LEU A 82 -2.32 13.27 -2.19
CA LEU A 82 -1.21 13.99 -2.84
C LEU A 82 0.16 13.54 -2.32
N ASN A 83 0.25 13.01 -1.09
CA ASN A 83 1.50 12.48 -0.56
C ASN A 83 1.96 11.24 -1.32
N LYS A 84 1.02 10.47 -1.88
CA LYS A 84 1.29 9.34 -2.78
C LYS A 84 1.25 9.70 -4.25
N GLY A 85 1.13 10.98 -4.59
CA GLY A 85 0.97 11.43 -5.97
C GLY A 85 -0.37 11.03 -6.61
N ILE A 86 -1.36 10.61 -5.81
CA ILE A 86 -2.68 10.23 -6.32
C ILE A 86 -3.53 11.48 -6.51
N SER A 87 -3.83 11.82 -7.76
CA SER A 87 -4.63 12.99 -8.14
C SER A 87 -6.12 12.70 -8.14
N ASN A 88 -6.55 11.45 -8.39
CA ASN A 88 -7.95 11.07 -8.39
C ASN A 88 -8.14 9.57 -8.13
N ILE A 89 -9.18 9.22 -7.35
CA ILE A 89 -9.66 7.85 -7.19
C ILE A 89 -11.17 7.86 -7.52
N GLN A 90 -11.56 7.02 -8.47
CA GLN A 90 -12.96 6.76 -8.81
C GLN A 90 -13.41 5.46 -8.16
N TYR A 91 -14.68 5.39 -7.80
CA TYR A 91 -15.29 4.23 -7.16
C TYR A 91 -16.46 3.70 -7.99
N ASN A 92 -16.71 2.40 -7.90
CA ASN A 92 -17.90 1.77 -8.47
C ASN A 92 -19.09 1.83 -7.48
N LEU A 93 -20.23 1.28 -7.88
CA LEU A 93 -21.45 1.25 -7.05
C LEU A 93 -21.31 0.44 -5.75
N LEU A 94 -20.27 -0.40 -5.65
CA LEU A 94 -19.97 -1.18 -4.44
C LEU A 94 -19.00 -0.43 -3.51
N ASN A 95 -18.69 0.85 -3.78
CA ASN A 95 -17.64 1.62 -3.09
C ASN A 95 -16.24 0.98 -3.18
N LEU A 96 -15.96 0.22 -4.23
CA LEU A 96 -14.62 -0.30 -4.51
C LEU A 96 -13.91 0.62 -5.51
N PRO A 97 -12.60 0.90 -5.32
CA PRO A 97 -11.84 1.69 -6.28
C PRO A 97 -11.89 1.09 -7.68
N SER A 98 -12.32 1.84 -8.68
CA SER A 98 -12.37 1.40 -10.08
C SER A 98 -11.20 1.93 -10.89
N VAL A 99 -10.81 3.18 -10.67
CA VAL A 99 -9.64 3.80 -11.33
C VAL A 99 -8.89 4.66 -10.31
N VAL A 100 -7.58 4.50 -10.25
CA VAL A 100 -6.64 5.39 -9.54
C VAL A 100 -5.81 6.10 -10.59
N THR A 101 -5.76 7.42 -10.52
CA THR A 101 -4.94 8.28 -11.41
C THR A 101 -3.87 8.98 -10.60
N PHE A 102 -2.64 8.92 -11.06
CA PHE A 102 -1.49 9.59 -10.46
C PHE A 102 -1.20 10.93 -11.16
N SER A 103 -0.47 11.79 -10.50
CA SER A 103 -0.12 13.13 -11.00
C SER A 103 0.80 13.09 -12.25
N ASP A 104 1.55 12.00 -12.43
CA ASP A 104 2.40 11.75 -13.61
C ASP A 104 1.64 11.17 -14.81
N GLY A 105 0.33 11.00 -14.70
CA GLY A 105 -0.53 10.40 -15.72
C GLY A 105 -0.60 8.88 -15.68
N SER A 106 0.13 8.22 -14.78
CA SER A 106 0.01 6.77 -14.54
C SER A 106 -1.38 6.43 -14.00
N THR A 107 -1.87 5.24 -14.31
CA THR A 107 -3.20 4.77 -13.86
C THR A 107 -3.16 3.34 -13.37
N ILE A 108 -4.08 3.03 -12.44
CA ILE A 108 -4.43 1.67 -12.06
C ILE A 108 -5.94 1.51 -12.24
N THR A 109 -6.35 0.52 -13.03
CA THR A 109 -7.75 0.20 -13.24
C THR A 109 -8.06 -1.17 -12.65
N TYR A 110 -9.18 -1.28 -11.95
CA TYR A 110 -9.65 -2.52 -11.33
C TYR A 110 -10.96 -2.99 -11.93
N THR A 111 -11.07 -4.29 -12.17
CA THR A 111 -12.33 -4.95 -12.58
C THR A 111 -12.74 -5.92 -11.48
N TYR A 112 -14.03 -5.91 -11.15
CA TYR A 112 -14.61 -6.75 -10.10
C TYR A 112 -15.82 -7.54 -10.65
N THR A 113 -16.15 -8.63 -9.98
CA THR A 113 -17.44 -9.29 -10.09
C THR A 113 -18.53 -8.42 -9.42
N HIS A 114 -19.79 -8.80 -9.61
CA HIS A 114 -20.94 -8.13 -8.97
C HIS A 114 -20.95 -8.24 -7.44
N ASP A 115 -20.28 -9.25 -6.88
CA ASP A 115 -20.12 -9.49 -5.44
C ASP A 115 -18.82 -8.88 -4.87
N GLY A 116 -18.06 -8.11 -5.67
CA GLY A 116 -16.87 -7.37 -5.25
C GLY A 116 -15.56 -8.13 -5.29
N LYS A 117 -15.52 -9.37 -5.82
CA LYS A 117 -14.27 -10.11 -6.02
C LYS A 117 -13.47 -9.48 -7.16
N LYS A 118 -12.18 -9.19 -6.90
CA LYS A 118 -11.29 -8.64 -7.92
C LYS A 118 -10.96 -9.70 -8.98
N LEU A 119 -11.17 -9.33 -10.26
CA LEU A 119 -10.87 -10.16 -11.42
C LEU A 119 -9.63 -9.71 -12.16
N ARG A 120 -9.41 -8.39 -12.26
CA ARG A 120 -8.30 -7.83 -13.04
C ARG A 120 -7.79 -6.54 -12.44
N THR A 121 -6.49 -6.32 -12.57
CA THR A 121 -5.84 -5.03 -12.38
C THR A 121 -5.03 -4.70 -13.63
N VAL A 122 -5.16 -3.48 -14.12
CA VAL A 122 -4.36 -2.95 -15.22
C VAL A 122 -3.57 -1.76 -14.72
N HIS A 123 -2.25 -1.84 -14.79
CA HIS A 123 -1.34 -0.74 -14.49
C HIS A 123 -0.83 -0.14 -15.80
N VAL A 124 -0.88 1.19 -15.93
CA VAL A 124 -0.24 1.93 -17.02
C VAL A 124 0.75 2.90 -16.37
N ILE A 125 2.04 2.65 -16.55
CA ILE A 125 3.14 3.44 -15.96
C ILE A 125 4.12 3.79 -17.06
N GLY A 126 4.36 5.10 -17.31
CA GLY A 126 5.26 5.54 -18.36
C GLY A 126 4.89 5.03 -19.77
N GLY A 127 3.60 4.81 -20.04
CA GLY A 127 3.10 4.24 -21.29
C GLY A 127 3.20 2.70 -21.38
N VAL A 128 3.77 2.03 -20.39
CA VAL A 128 3.84 0.56 -20.34
C VAL A 128 2.62 0.02 -19.59
N THR A 129 1.91 -0.92 -20.22
CA THR A 129 0.74 -1.58 -19.64
C THR A 129 1.12 -2.94 -19.07
N THR A 130 0.75 -3.18 -17.83
CA THR A 130 0.85 -4.50 -17.18
C THR A 130 -0.54 -4.91 -16.70
N THR A 131 -0.99 -6.09 -17.12
CA THR A 131 -2.29 -6.66 -16.74
C THR A 131 -2.08 -7.83 -15.80
N THR A 132 -2.79 -7.83 -14.67
CA THR A 132 -2.84 -8.97 -13.74
C THR A 132 -4.26 -9.51 -13.69
N ASP A 133 -4.45 -10.78 -14.02
CA ASP A 133 -5.73 -11.49 -13.93
C ASP A 133 -5.74 -12.46 -12.74
N TYR A 134 -6.85 -12.46 -11.98
CA TYR A 134 -7.05 -13.29 -10.79
C TYR A 134 -8.07 -14.39 -11.11
N CYS A 135 -7.60 -15.57 -11.48
CA CYS A 135 -8.43 -16.71 -11.89
C CYS A 135 -8.44 -17.79 -10.79
N GLY A 136 -9.28 -17.59 -9.77
CA GLY A 136 -9.29 -18.47 -8.60
C GLY A 136 -7.99 -18.35 -7.80
N ASN A 137 -7.24 -19.44 -7.74
CA ASN A 137 -5.93 -19.49 -7.09
C ASN A 137 -4.76 -19.30 -8.07
N VAL A 138 -5.02 -19.07 -9.35
CA VAL A 138 -3.98 -18.78 -10.35
C VAL A 138 -3.97 -17.30 -10.68
N ILE A 139 -2.79 -16.68 -10.60
CA ILE A 139 -2.54 -15.29 -11.00
C ILE A 139 -1.77 -15.31 -12.32
N TYR A 140 -2.31 -14.57 -13.29
CA TYR A 140 -1.67 -14.35 -14.59
C TYR A 140 -1.11 -12.92 -14.65
N GLU A 141 -0.02 -12.75 -15.35
CA GLU A 141 0.54 -11.44 -15.69
C GLU A 141 0.74 -11.39 -17.21
N ASN A 142 0.11 -10.40 -17.85
CA ASN A 142 0.09 -10.24 -19.30
C ASN A 142 -0.31 -11.52 -20.06
N GLY A 143 -1.30 -12.25 -19.52
CA GLY A 143 -1.82 -13.49 -20.10
C GLY A 143 -0.97 -14.74 -19.82
N THR A 144 0.16 -14.62 -19.11
CA THR A 144 1.04 -15.76 -18.75
C THR A 144 0.83 -16.14 -17.28
N PRO A 145 0.71 -17.42 -16.93
CA PRO A 145 0.65 -17.85 -15.53
C PRO A 145 1.87 -17.36 -14.75
N LYS A 146 1.63 -16.66 -13.62
CA LYS A 146 2.68 -16.08 -12.80
C LYS A 146 2.83 -16.80 -11.47
N ARG A 147 1.69 -17.08 -10.81
CA ARG A 147 1.66 -17.73 -9.50
C ARG A 147 0.47 -18.66 -9.38
N LEU A 148 0.70 -19.77 -8.70
CA LEU A 148 -0.35 -20.64 -8.18
C LEU A 148 -0.35 -20.49 -6.65
N LEU A 149 -1.43 -19.98 -6.08
CA LEU A 149 -1.61 -19.82 -4.62
C LEU A 149 -2.02 -21.15 -4.00
N THR A 150 -1.47 -21.47 -2.83
CA THR A 150 -1.81 -22.63 -2.02
C THR A 150 -2.02 -22.21 -0.57
N ASP A 151 -2.59 -23.06 0.27
CA ASP A 151 -2.81 -22.76 1.69
C ASP A 151 -1.50 -22.54 2.46
N GLU A 152 -0.43 -23.22 2.01
CA GLU A 152 0.88 -23.20 2.65
C GLU A 152 1.86 -22.19 2.04
N GLY A 153 1.49 -21.54 0.91
CA GLY A 153 2.38 -20.61 0.23
C GLY A 153 1.98 -20.30 -1.19
N TYR A 154 2.93 -20.41 -2.12
CA TYR A 154 2.65 -20.28 -3.54
C TYR A 154 3.73 -20.98 -4.38
N VAL A 155 3.38 -21.28 -5.63
CA VAL A 155 4.31 -21.74 -6.66
C VAL A 155 4.55 -20.57 -7.61
N ASP A 156 5.80 -20.18 -7.81
CA ASP A 156 6.19 -19.23 -8.85
C ASP A 156 6.29 -19.98 -10.19
N LEU A 157 5.51 -19.52 -11.16
CA LEU A 157 5.41 -20.06 -12.51
C LEU A 157 6.08 -19.16 -13.56
N SER A 158 6.80 -18.12 -13.12
CA SER A 158 7.42 -17.13 -14.03
C SER A 158 8.61 -17.64 -14.81
N THR A 159 9.13 -18.82 -14.44
CA THR A 159 10.25 -19.51 -15.11
C THR A 159 9.83 -20.89 -15.61
N ALA A 160 10.62 -21.49 -16.52
CA ALA A 160 10.34 -22.82 -17.06
C ALA A 160 10.31 -23.91 -15.98
N THR A 161 11.03 -23.72 -14.87
CA THR A 161 11.01 -24.63 -13.71
C THR A 161 10.26 -23.94 -12.58
N PRO A 162 9.09 -24.47 -12.15
CA PRO A 162 8.34 -23.90 -11.04
C PRO A 162 9.15 -23.90 -9.73
N THR A 163 9.05 -22.80 -8.98
CA THR A 163 9.71 -22.69 -7.67
C THR A 163 8.65 -22.60 -6.57
N TYR A 164 8.79 -23.43 -5.55
CA TYR A 164 7.86 -23.51 -4.43
C TYR A 164 8.30 -22.59 -3.30
N TYR A 165 7.34 -21.84 -2.77
CA TYR A 165 7.52 -20.93 -1.63
C TYR A 165 6.52 -21.27 -0.54
N TYR A 166 6.98 -21.25 0.72
CA TYR A 166 6.20 -21.59 1.91
C TYR A 166 6.14 -20.42 2.86
N TYR A 167 4.97 -20.21 3.46
CA TYR A 167 4.75 -19.19 4.48
C TYR A 167 5.09 -19.73 5.86
N LEU A 168 5.99 -19.07 6.56
CA LEU A 168 6.18 -19.27 8.00
C LEU A 168 5.29 -18.29 8.74
N LYS A 169 4.20 -18.81 9.31
CA LYS A 169 3.17 -18.01 9.99
C LYS A 169 3.41 -17.98 11.49
N ASP A 170 3.01 -16.87 12.14
CA ASP A 170 2.93 -16.82 13.60
C ASP A 170 1.61 -17.46 14.11
N HIS A 171 1.43 -17.44 15.43
CA HIS A 171 0.25 -18.00 16.09
C HIS A 171 -1.07 -17.29 15.75
N GLN A 172 -1.02 -16.12 15.12
CA GLN A 172 -2.18 -15.35 14.65
C GLN A 172 -2.43 -15.53 13.14
N GLY A 173 -1.62 -16.36 12.46
CA GLY A 173 -1.71 -16.60 11.01
C GLY A 173 -1.02 -15.55 10.14
N ASN A 174 -0.27 -14.60 10.72
CA ASN A 174 0.48 -13.62 9.93
C ASN A 174 1.73 -14.26 9.33
N ASN A 175 1.97 -14.02 8.04
CA ASN A 175 3.20 -14.45 7.38
C ASN A 175 4.38 -13.66 7.94
N ARG A 176 5.32 -14.34 8.59
CA ARG A 176 6.53 -13.75 9.21
C ARG A 176 7.76 -13.91 8.31
N ALA A 177 7.81 -14.97 7.55
CA ALA A 177 8.83 -15.21 6.54
C ALA A 177 8.25 -16.02 5.38
N VAL A 178 8.90 -15.92 4.21
CA VAL A 178 8.64 -16.74 3.03
C VAL A 178 9.94 -17.43 2.70
N VAL A 179 9.92 -18.76 2.63
CA VAL A 179 11.10 -19.58 2.30
C VAL A 179 10.84 -20.35 1.02
N ASN A 180 11.86 -20.54 0.18
CA ASN A 180 11.76 -21.40 -0.97
C ASN A 180 12.13 -22.85 -0.63
N ALA A 181 11.90 -23.79 -1.57
CA ALA A 181 12.19 -25.20 -1.37
C ALA A 181 13.70 -25.52 -1.15
N SER A 182 14.59 -24.56 -1.45
CA SER A 182 16.03 -24.68 -1.19
C SER A 182 16.45 -24.17 0.17
N ALA A 183 15.49 -23.83 1.06
CA ALA A 183 15.70 -23.28 2.39
C ALA A 183 16.53 -21.97 2.44
N SER A 184 16.59 -21.24 1.32
CA SER A 184 17.16 -19.89 1.32
C SER A 184 16.10 -18.90 1.80
N VAL A 185 16.40 -18.19 2.87
CA VAL A 185 15.57 -17.09 3.41
C VAL A 185 15.93 -15.80 2.72
#